data_57d8455e35a03899d0356f2f1b8ead4f
#
_entry.id   57d8455e35a03899d0356f2f1b8ead4f
#
_cell.length_a   1.000
_cell.length_b   1.000
_cell.length_c   1.000
_cell.angle_alpha   90.00
_cell.angle_beta   90.00
_cell.angle_gamma   90.00
#
_symmetry.space_group_name_H-M   'P 1'
#
loop_
_entity.id
_entity.type
_entity.pdbx_description
1 polymer ?
#
loop_
_entity_poly.entity_id
_entity_poly.type
_entity_poly.pdbx_seq_one_letter_code
_entity_poly.pdbx_strand_id
1 'polypeptide(L)'
;MVQEMVQCPTYAEGELEYEVLRRVGKAACDEVAEGRRQTDDYRDYIESWVHEAKLPLAAAHLILENLDGSEDDLSRVDDLGRELARVERYIDQALYYARSEVVERDYLIRRWDLKTLVTGAIKANARELIAAHVAPVCENLDFEVFTDEKWLEFILGQLIQNSIKYAREDGAKIVFSGALLDEGLASERIELTVA
;
A
#
# COMPACT_ATOMS: atom_id res chain seq x y z
N MET A 1 8.33 -28.18 -21.48
CA MET A 1 8.24 -28.58 -22.90
C MET A 1 9.60 -28.98 -23.54
N VAL A 2 10.71 -28.26 -23.32
CA VAL A 2 12.03 -28.73 -23.83
C VAL A 2 12.56 -29.90 -23.03
N GLN A 3 12.19 -30.09 -21.79
CA GLN A 3 12.60 -31.15 -20.88
C GLN A 3 12.07 -32.57 -21.27
N GLU A 4 10.98 -32.66 -22.02
CA GLU A 4 10.39 -33.94 -22.46
C GLU A 4 11.03 -34.45 -23.74
N MET A 5 11.86 -33.67 -24.42
CA MET A 5 12.49 -34.00 -25.69
C MET A 5 13.89 -34.65 -25.56
N VAL A 6 14.52 -34.51 -24.38
CA VAL A 6 15.88 -35.02 -24.16
C VAL A 6 15.83 -36.31 -23.32
N GLN A 7 16.22 -37.43 -23.89
CA GLN A 7 16.33 -38.69 -23.14
C GLN A 7 17.55 -38.65 -22.20
N CYS A 8 17.35 -39.14 -20.96
CA CYS A 8 18.45 -39.23 -20.01
C CYS A 8 19.55 -40.16 -20.56
N PRO A 9 20.80 -39.71 -20.66
CA PRO A 9 21.93 -40.54 -21.06
C PRO A 9 22.18 -41.68 -20.05
N THR A 10 22.80 -42.75 -20.51
CA THR A 10 23.09 -43.94 -19.67
C THR A 10 24.52 -44.00 -19.15
N TYR A 11 25.31 -42.96 -19.35
CA TYR A 11 26.70 -42.83 -18.86
C TYR A 11 26.80 -41.69 -17.86
N ALA A 12 27.68 -41.84 -16.85
CA ALA A 12 27.73 -41.01 -15.65
C ALA A 12 27.93 -39.49 -15.92
N GLU A 13 28.77 -39.13 -16.88
CA GLU A 13 29.01 -37.73 -17.26
C GLU A 13 27.74 -37.11 -17.88
N GLY A 14 27.06 -37.86 -18.77
CA GLY A 14 25.83 -37.41 -19.41
C GLY A 14 24.67 -37.33 -18.44
N GLU A 15 24.58 -38.18 -17.41
CA GLU A 15 23.57 -38.08 -16.36
C GLU A 15 23.75 -36.79 -15.54
N LEU A 16 24.99 -36.42 -15.22
CA LEU A 16 25.31 -35.21 -14.51
C LEU A 16 24.92 -33.94 -15.31
N GLU A 17 25.32 -33.91 -16.60
CA GLU A 17 24.96 -32.81 -17.50
C GLU A 17 23.45 -32.70 -17.68
N TYR A 18 22.75 -33.83 -17.84
CA TYR A 18 21.29 -33.86 -17.93
C TYR A 18 20.63 -33.28 -16.66
N GLU A 19 21.09 -33.69 -15.47
CA GLU A 19 20.56 -33.20 -14.21
C GLU A 19 20.79 -31.68 -14.03
N VAL A 20 21.98 -31.17 -14.42
CA VAL A 20 22.27 -29.71 -14.40
C VAL A 20 21.32 -28.97 -15.35
N LEU A 21 21.18 -29.45 -16.60
CA LEU A 21 20.28 -28.83 -17.59
C LEU A 21 18.82 -28.88 -17.11
N ARG A 22 18.41 -29.96 -16.48
CA ARG A 22 17.07 -30.11 -15.90
C ARG A 22 16.82 -29.09 -14.80
N ARG A 23 17.78 -28.88 -13.89
CA ARG A 23 17.69 -27.90 -12.80
C ARG A 23 17.66 -26.47 -13.33
N VAL A 24 18.54 -26.13 -14.26
CA VAL A 24 18.59 -24.82 -14.89
C VAL A 24 17.29 -24.55 -15.66
N GLY A 25 16.83 -25.53 -16.45
CA GLY A 25 15.59 -25.39 -17.19
C GLY A 25 14.36 -25.23 -16.28
N LYS A 26 14.32 -25.95 -15.14
CA LYS A 26 13.27 -25.77 -14.15
C LYS A 26 13.32 -24.38 -13.53
N ALA A 27 14.49 -23.93 -13.06
CA ALA A 27 14.67 -22.62 -12.47
C ALA A 27 14.25 -21.49 -13.44
N ALA A 28 14.65 -21.59 -14.72
CA ALA A 28 14.24 -20.62 -15.73
C ALA A 28 12.72 -20.62 -15.98
N CYS A 29 12.08 -21.80 -15.99
CA CYS A 29 10.63 -21.89 -16.12
C CYS A 29 9.91 -21.32 -14.90
N ASP A 30 10.41 -21.56 -13.69
CA ASP A 30 9.85 -21.05 -12.46
C ASP A 30 9.98 -19.51 -12.41
N GLU A 31 11.12 -18.94 -12.82
CA GLU A 31 11.34 -17.50 -12.92
C GLU A 31 10.42 -16.82 -13.95
N VAL A 32 10.25 -17.43 -15.14
CA VAL A 32 9.31 -16.94 -16.16
C VAL A 32 7.87 -17.01 -15.66
N ALA A 33 7.49 -18.07 -14.95
CA ALA A 33 6.16 -18.23 -14.40
C ALA A 33 5.88 -17.19 -13.31
N GLU A 34 6.88 -16.88 -12.48
CA GLU A 34 6.78 -15.84 -11.46
C GLU A 34 6.65 -14.45 -12.08
N GLY A 35 7.50 -14.12 -13.08
CA GLY A 35 7.41 -12.85 -13.78
C GLY A 35 6.06 -12.64 -14.49
N ARG A 36 5.44 -13.71 -15.00
CA ARG A 36 4.08 -13.63 -15.57
C ARG A 36 3.04 -13.37 -14.50
N ARG A 37 3.10 -14.05 -13.34
CA ARG A 37 2.16 -13.80 -12.23
C ARG A 37 2.24 -12.35 -11.77
N GLN A 38 3.45 -11.82 -11.54
CA GLN A 38 3.65 -10.42 -11.17
C GLN A 38 3.04 -9.45 -12.20
N THR A 39 3.22 -9.74 -13.50
CA THR A 39 2.63 -8.93 -14.56
C THR A 39 1.10 -8.98 -14.56
N ASP A 40 0.52 -10.16 -14.34
CA ASP A 40 -0.93 -10.34 -14.28
C ASP A 40 -1.52 -9.65 -13.03
N ASP A 41 -0.89 -9.84 -11.86
CA ASP A 41 -1.27 -9.17 -10.61
C ASP A 41 -1.20 -7.64 -10.74
N TYR A 42 -0.16 -7.12 -11.40
CA TYR A 42 -0.03 -5.69 -11.69
C TYR A 42 -1.16 -5.18 -12.59
N ARG A 43 -1.49 -5.93 -13.63
CA ARG A 43 -2.60 -5.58 -14.55
C ARG A 43 -3.93 -5.53 -13.81
N ASP A 44 -4.24 -6.57 -13.04
CA ASP A 44 -5.49 -6.66 -12.28
C ASP A 44 -5.61 -5.50 -11.27
N TYR A 45 -4.49 -5.16 -10.61
CA TYR A 45 -4.44 -4.00 -9.72
C TYR A 45 -4.72 -2.69 -10.45
N ILE A 46 -4.07 -2.44 -11.60
CA ILE A 46 -4.27 -1.21 -12.38
C ILE A 46 -5.71 -1.12 -12.91
N GLU A 47 -6.31 -2.23 -13.36
CA GLU A 47 -7.69 -2.25 -13.80
C GLU A 47 -8.67 -1.89 -12.67
N SER A 48 -8.47 -2.46 -11.48
CA SER A 48 -9.25 -2.12 -10.28
C SER A 48 -9.09 -0.64 -9.90
N TRP A 49 -7.85 -0.16 -9.87
CA TRP A 49 -7.53 1.23 -9.57
C TRP A 49 -8.18 2.22 -10.56
N VAL A 50 -8.11 1.94 -11.86
CA VAL A 50 -8.76 2.77 -12.89
C VAL A 50 -10.28 2.83 -12.67
N HIS A 51 -10.88 1.71 -12.26
CA HIS A 51 -12.31 1.65 -11.96
C HIS A 51 -12.65 2.51 -10.74
N GLU A 52 -11.88 2.41 -9.68
CA GLU A 52 -12.09 3.17 -8.45
C GLU A 52 -11.86 4.68 -8.64
N ALA A 53 -10.88 5.07 -9.47
CA ALA A 53 -10.63 6.48 -9.78
C ALA A 53 -11.71 7.11 -10.69
N LYS A 54 -12.36 6.31 -11.55
CA LYS A 54 -13.42 6.79 -12.43
C LYS A 54 -14.68 7.18 -11.68
N LEU A 55 -14.99 6.54 -10.54
CA LEU A 55 -16.22 6.81 -9.78
C LEU A 55 -16.24 8.24 -9.20
N PRO A 56 -15.24 8.69 -8.42
CA PRO A 56 -15.21 10.06 -7.92
C PRO A 56 -15.07 11.10 -9.05
N LEU A 57 -14.36 10.74 -10.14
CA LEU A 57 -14.28 11.63 -11.29
C LEU A 57 -15.64 11.85 -11.95
N ALA A 58 -16.45 10.79 -12.10
CA ALA A 58 -17.81 10.89 -12.61
C ALA A 58 -18.71 11.69 -11.66
N ALA A 59 -18.59 11.49 -10.35
CA ALA A 59 -19.30 12.28 -9.35
C ALA A 59 -18.92 13.77 -9.43
N ALA A 60 -17.63 14.07 -9.56
CA ALA A 60 -17.14 15.44 -9.75
C ALA A 60 -17.72 16.09 -11.01
N HIS A 61 -17.81 15.37 -12.12
CA HIS A 61 -18.46 15.87 -13.35
C HIS A 61 -19.94 16.17 -13.14
N LEU A 62 -20.69 15.28 -12.49
CA LEU A 62 -22.09 15.49 -12.18
C LEU A 62 -22.32 16.70 -11.28
N ILE A 63 -21.46 16.93 -10.31
CA ILE A 63 -21.52 18.11 -9.45
C ILE A 63 -21.29 19.37 -10.28
N LEU A 64 -20.28 19.39 -11.16
CA LEU A 64 -19.99 20.52 -12.05
C LEU A 64 -21.15 20.84 -12.99
N GLU A 65 -21.79 19.82 -13.59
CA GLU A 65 -22.94 19.98 -14.49
C GLU A 65 -24.17 20.56 -13.78
N ASN A 66 -24.28 20.39 -12.47
CA ASN A 66 -25.40 20.89 -11.66
C ASN A 66 -25.11 22.22 -10.96
N LEU A 67 -23.99 22.88 -11.23
CA LEU A 67 -23.73 24.24 -10.76
C LEU A 67 -24.58 25.21 -11.59
N ASP A 68 -25.44 25.96 -10.92
CA ASP A 68 -26.41 26.88 -11.56
C ASP A 68 -26.32 28.33 -11.09
N GLY A 69 -25.32 28.65 -10.27
CA GLY A 69 -25.10 30.00 -9.70
C GLY A 69 -25.99 30.26 -8.48
N SER A 70 -26.53 29.23 -7.84
CA SER A 70 -27.36 29.35 -6.64
C SER A 70 -26.52 29.44 -5.34
N GLU A 71 -27.18 29.82 -4.22
CA GLU A 71 -26.53 29.86 -2.91
C GLU A 71 -26.05 28.47 -2.44
N ASP A 72 -26.61 27.38 -2.98
CA ASP A 72 -26.22 26.00 -2.69
C ASP A 72 -24.90 25.58 -3.39
N ASP A 73 -24.40 26.37 -4.32
CA ASP A 73 -23.18 26.06 -5.07
C ASP A 73 -21.93 26.02 -4.18
N LEU A 74 -21.90 26.73 -3.05
CA LEU A 74 -20.79 26.63 -2.12
C LEU A 74 -20.63 25.22 -1.54
N SER A 75 -21.75 24.56 -1.19
CA SER A 75 -21.71 23.20 -0.70
C SER A 75 -21.32 22.21 -1.80
N ARG A 76 -21.77 22.44 -3.02
CA ARG A 76 -21.41 21.63 -4.20
C ARG A 76 -19.95 21.77 -4.57
N VAL A 77 -19.35 22.96 -4.44
CA VAL A 77 -17.91 23.17 -4.63
C VAL A 77 -17.10 22.43 -3.57
N ASP A 78 -17.55 22.41 -2.31
CA ASP A 78 -16.91 21.60 -1.27
C ASP A 78 -17.02 20.09 -1.56
N ASP A 79 -18.15 19.62 -2.07
CA ASP A 79 -18.32 18.23 -2.50
C ASP A 79 -17.40 17.88 -3.67
N LEU A 80 -17.30 18.76 -4.67
CA LEU A 80 -16.37 18.63 -5.78
C LEU A 80 -14.92 18.52 -5.29
N GLY A 81 -14.51 19.38 -4.34
CA GLY A 81 -13.19 19.32 -3.73
C GLY A 81 -12.91 17.98 -3.05
N ARG A 82 -13.92 17.38 -2.40
CA ARG A 82 -13.80 16.05 -1.79
C ARG A 82 -13.61 14.95 -2.81
N GLU A 83 -14.37 14.97 -3.91
CA GLU A 83 -14.24 13.96 -4.96
C GLU A 83 -12.89 14.06 -5.70
N LEU A 84 -12.40 15.27 -5.95
CA LEU A 84 -11.07 15.47 -6.52
C LEU A 84 -9.95 14.98 -5.59
N ALA A 85 -10.03 15.27 -4.30
CA ALA A 85 -9.09 14.74 -3.31
C ALA A 85 -9.09 13.20 -3.23
N ARG A 86 -10.23 12.56 -3.53
CA ARG A 86 -10.30 11.08 -3.68
C ARG A 86 -9.53 10.61 -4.92
N VAL A 87 -9.67 11.29 -6.04
CA VAL A 87 -8.91 10.95 -7.27
C VAL A 87 -7.41 11.08 -7.02
N GLU A 88 -6.97 12.16 -6.36
CA GLU A 88 -5.56 12.34 -6.00
C GLU A 88 -5.03 11.19 -5.14
N ARG A 89 -5.78 10.76 -4.11
CA ARG A 89 -5.40 9.60 -3.28
C ARG A 89 -5.25 8.32 -4.09
N TYR A 90 -6.16 8.05 -5.04
CA TYR A 90 -6.05 6.88 -5.91
C TYR A 90 -4.82 6.96 -6.82
N ILE A 91 -4.49 8.14 -7.34
CA ILE A 91 -3.26 8.35 -8.13
C ILE A 91 -2.02 8.06 -7.27
N ASP A 92 -1.95 8.59 -6.06
CA ASP A 92 -0.85 8.35 -5.15
C ASP A 92 -0.72 6.86 -4.82
N GLN A 93 -1.82 6.18 -4.55
CA GLN A 93 -1.85 4.75 -4.29
C GLN A 93 -1.28 3.93 -5.45
N ALA A 94 -1.67 4.27 -6.69
CA ALA A 94 -1.13 3.61 -7.89
C ALA A 94 0.37 3.86 -8.06
N LEU A 95 0.83 5.09 -7.79
CA LEU A 95 2.25 5.43 -7.85
C LEU A 95 3.07 4.68 -6.79
N TYR A 96 2.54 4.55 -5.56
CA TYR A 96 3.20 3.77 -4.51
C TYR A 96 3.27 2.28 -4.88
N TYR A 97 2.21 1.72 -5.44
CA TYR A 97 2.22 0.34 -5.89
C TYR A 97 3.25 0.11 -7.02
N ALA A 98 3.27 0.97 -8.04
CA ALA A 98 4.24 0.90 -9.12
C ALA A 98 5.70 1.02 -8.64
N ARG A 99 5.95 1.79 -7.56
CA ARG A 99 7.28 1.92 -6.95
C ARG A 99 7.65 0.75 -6.05
N SER A 100 6.67 0.04 -5.47
CA SER A 100 6.92 -1.09 -4.58
C SER A 100 7.61 -2.26 -5.28
N GLU A 101 7.46 -2.40 -6.59
CA GLU A 101 8.18 -3.40 -7.40
C GLU A 101 9.66 -3.05 -7.62
N VAL A 102 10.06 -1.78 -7.45
CA VAL A 102 11.44 -1.29 -7.65
C VAL A 102 12.03 -0.79 -6.33
N VAL A 103 11.70 -1.47 -5.24
CA VAL A 103 11.99 -1.12 -3.84
C VAL A 103 13.45 -0.72 -3.58
N GLU A 104 14.41 -1.31 -4.30
CA GLU A 104 15.84 -1.13 -4.00
C GLU A 104 16.41 0.27 -4.34
N ARG A 105 15.69 1.13 -5.07
CA ARG A 105 16.25 2.38 -5.61
C ARG A 105 15.72 3.69 -5.00
N ASP A 106 14.57 3.66 -4.32
CA ASP A 106 13.89 4.91 -3.94
C ASP A 106 13.67 5.11 -2.42
N TYR A 107 14.09 4.17 -1.58
CA TYR A 107 13.93 4.29 -0.13
C TYR A 107 14.93 5.25 0.48
N LEU A 108 14.45 6.34 1.08
CA LEU A 108 15.24 7.28 1.88
C LEU A 108 15.09 6.97 3.37
N ILE A 109 15.74 5.91 3.81
CA ILE A 109 15.73 5.54 5.23
C ILE A 109 16.48 6.59 6.04
N ARG A 110 15.76 7.23 6.98
CA ARG A 110 16.27 8.21 7.91
C ARG A 110 15.78 7.91 9.32
N ARG A 111 16.41 8.52 10.31
CA ARG A 111 16.00 8.46 11.71
C ARG A 111 14.85 9.44 11.92
N TRP A 112 13.74 8.94 12.46
CA TRP A 112 12.53 9.69 12.73
C TRP A 112 12.00 9.38 14.12
N ASP A 113 11.30 10.35 14.71
CA ASP A 113 10.47 10.15 15.89
C ASP A 113 9.13 9.52 15.46
N LEU A 114 8.82 8.32 15.98
CA LEU A 114 7.63 7.56 15.61
C LEU A 114 6.34 8.33 15.89
N LYS A 115 6.29 9.06 17.00
CA LYS A 115 5.14 9.88 17.38
C LYS A 115 4.87 11.00 16.37
N THR A 116 5.92 11.60 15.84
CA THR A 116 5.82 12.64 14.82
C THR A 116 5.19 12.08 13.55
N LEU A 117 5.64 10.91 13.08
CA LEU A 117 5.10 10.26 11.87
C LEU A 117 3.63 9.85 12.04
N VAL A 118 3.29 9.20 13.16
CA VAL A 118 1.90 8.82 13.47
C VAL A 118 0.99 10.05 13.56
N THR A 119 1.46 11.10 14.25
CA THR A 119 0.68 12.35 14.38
C THR A 119 0.50 13.04 13.03
N GLY A 120 1.51 12.98 12.14
CA GLY A 120 1.42 13.49 10.77
C GLY A 120 0.32 12.78 9.98
N ALA A 121 0.32 11.45 10.00
CA ALA A 121 -0.71 10.63 9.33
C ALA A 121 -2.13 10.89 9.89
N ILE A 122 -2.27 11.01 11.21
CA ILE A 122 -3.56 11.35 11.84
C ILE A 122 -4.03 12.74 11.39
N LYS A 123 -3.16 13.75 11.37
CA LYS A 123 -3.50 15.11 10.90
C LYS A 123 -3.92 15.13 9.44
N ALA A 124 -3.23 14.41 8.58
CA ALA A 124 -3.56 14.31 7.16
C ALA A 124 -4.96 13.73 6.93
N ASN A 125 -5.43 12.84 7.82
CA ASN A 125 -6.75 12.19 7.74
C ASN A 125 -7.77 12.75 8.75
N ALA A 126 -7.51 13.94 9.34
CA ALA A 126 -8.33 14.46 10.43
C ALA A 126 -9.78 14.73 10.02
N ARG A 127 -10.03 15.22 8.80
CA ARG A 127 -11.38 15.48 8.29
C ARG A 127 -12.24 14.22 8.23
N GLU A 128 -11.68 13.15 7.70
CA GLU A 128 -12.34 11.85 7.56
C GLU A 128 -12.60 11.21 8.93
N LEU A 129 -11.63 11.27 9.84
CA LEU A 129 -11.77 10.79 11.21
C LEU A 129 -12.90 11.50 11.95
N ILE A 130 -12.97 12.83 11.84
CA ILE A 130 -14.03 13.65 12.46
C ILE A 130 -15.39 13.32 11.83
N ALA A 131 -15.47 13.24 10.49
CA ALA A 131 -16.72 12.93 9.78
C ALA A 131 -17.27 11.53 10.12
N ALA A 132 -16.38 10.56 10.37
CA ALA A 132 -16.72 9.21 10.77
C ALA A 132 -16.90 9.02 12.30
N HIS A 133 -16.75 10.06 13.09
CA HIS A 133 -16.76 10.01 14.56
C HIS A 133 -15.78 8.99 15.15
N VAL A 134 -14.61 8.82 14.53
CA VAL A 134 -13.55 7.91 14.96
C VAL A 134 -12.45 8.68 15.68
N ALA A 135 -12.15 8.29 16.91
CA ALA A 135 -11.16 8.95 17.75
C ALA A 135 -9.79 8.24 17.67
N PRO A 136 -8.71 8.92 17.23
CA PRO A 136 -7.37 8.36 17.28
C PRO A 136 -6.82 8.40 18.71
N VAL A 137 -6.18 7.32 19.16
CA VAL A 137 -5.52 7.17 20.46
C VAL A 137 -4.07 6.76 20.21
N CYS A 138 -3.13 7.46 20.84
CA CYS A 138 -1.69 7.18 20.72
C CYS A 138 -1.16 6.69 22.06
N GLU A 139 -0.48 5.54 22.09
CA GLU A 139 0.07 4.91 23.29
C GLU A 139 1.52 4.48 23.02
N ASN A 140 2.43 4.81 23.93
CA ASN A 140 3.83 4.36 23.90
C ASN A 140 4.53 4.60 22.55
N LEU A 141 4.45 5.80 21.99
CA LEU A 141 5.06 6.14 20.70
C LEU A 141 6.41 6.85 20.83
N ASP A 142 6.98 6.95 22.02
CA ASP A 142 8.24 7.67 22.27
C ASP A 142 9.45 6.82 21.87
N PHE A 143 9.54 6.46 20.57
CA PHE A 143 10.61 5.68 19.97
C PHE A 143 11.22 6.41 18.77
N GLU A 144 12.52 6.20 18.56
CA GLU A 144 13.20 6.57 17.34
C GLU A 144 13.25 5.38 16.39
N VAL A 145 12.82 5.57 15.15
CA VAL A 145 12.75 4.53 14.12
C VAL A 145 13.57 4.91 12.89
N PHE A 146 14.10 3.93 12.18
CA PHE A 146 14.75 4.11 10.89
C PHE A 146 13.76 3.70 9.80
N THR A 147 13.23 4.67 9.07
CA THR A 147 12.22 4.42 8.04
C THR A 147 12.25 5.51 6.97
N ASP A 148 11.56 5.27 5.89
CA ASP A 148 11.17 6.31 4.93
C ASP A 148 9.85 6.95 5.41
N GLU A 149 9.89 8.27 5.66
CA GLU A 149 8.75 9.06 6.14
C GLU A 149 7.53 8.90 5.23
N LYS A 150 7.72 9.09 3.91
CA LYS A 150 6.62 9.08 2.94
C LYS A 150 5.94 7.71 2.85
N TRP A 151 6.76 6.64 2.88
CA TRP A 151 6.22 5.29 2.86
C TRP A 151 5.44 4.97 4.12
N LEU A 152 5.97 5.33 5.29
CA LEU A 152 5.26 5.06 6.54
C LEU A 152 3.99 5.91 6.65
N GLU A 153 4.02 7.18 6.27
CA GLU A 153 2.82 8.03 6.22
C GLU A 153 1.75 7.46 5.28
N PHE A 154 2.15 6.97 4.11
CA PHE A 154 1.24 6.31 3.18
C PHE A 154 0.60 5.05 3.79
N ILE A 155 1.41 4.15 4.38
CA ILE A 155 0.91 2.93 5.04
C ILE A 155 -0.07 3.27 6.16
N LEU A 156 0.30 4.20 7.03
CA LEU A 156 -0.57 4.65 8.12
C LEU A 156 -1.87 5.28 7.60
N GLY A 157 -1.79 6.07 6.55
CA GLY A 157 -2.95 6.65 5.87
C GLY A 157 -3.91 5.55 5.38
N GLN A 158 -3.41 4.50 4.72
CA GLN A 158 -4.21 3.36 4.26
C GLN A 158 -4.88 2.61 5.43
N LEU A 159 -4.15 2.40 6.53
CA LEU A 159 -4.70 1.76 7.73
C LEU A 159 -5.79 2.61 8.37
N ILE A 160 -5.61 3.93 8.47
CA ILE A 160 -6.62 4.87 8.97
C ILE A 160 -7.88 4.81 8.08
N GLN A 161 -7.72 4.89 6.76
CA GLN A 161 -8.86 4.85 5.82
C GLN A 161 -9.61 3.52 5.90
N ASN A 162 -8.90 2.40 6.01
CA ASN A 162 -9.52 1.11 6.22
C ASN A 162 -10.29 1.04 7.54
N SER A 163 -9.70 1.55 8.62
CA SER A 163 -10.35 1.59 9.93
C SER A 163 -11.63 2.44 9.90
N ILE A 164 -11.61 3.60 9.22
CA ILE A 164 -12.80 4.44 9.02
C ILE A 164 -13.88 3.68 8.22
N LYS A 165 -13.49 3.05 7.12
CA LYS A 165 -14.40 2.31 6.23
C LYS A 165 -15.12 1.16 6.93
N TYR A 166 -14.45 0.50 7.86
CA TYR A 166 -14.98 -0.67 8.59
C TYR A 166 -15.43 -0.35 10.01
N ALA A 167 -15.39 0.91 10.44
CA ALA A 167 -15.96 1.34 11.72
C ALA A 167 -17.46 1.04 11.75
N ARG A 168 -17.89 0.28 12.77
CA ARG A 168 -19.28 -0.21 12.87
C ARG A 168 -20.16 0.63 13.78
N GLU A 169 -19.60 1.48 14.63
CA GLU A 169 -20.30 2.21 15.68
C GLU A 169 -19.80 3.65 15.75
N ASP A 170 -20.69 4.56 16.12
CA ASP A 170 -20.32 5.92 16.51
C ASP A 170 -19.41 5.88 17.75
N GLY A 171 -18.31 6.63 17.71
CA GLY A 171 -17.32 6.67 18.78
C GLY A 171 -16.29 5.54 18.74
N ALA A 172 -16.12 4.87 17.59
CA ALA A 172 -15.02 3.95 17.35
C ALA A 172 -13.66 4.62 17.61
N LYS A 173 -12.67 3.81 17.98
CA LYS A 173 -11.31 4.30 18.25
C LYS A 173 -10.33 3.58 17.34
N ILE A 174 -9.31 4.30 16.90
CA ILE A 174 -8.12 3.72 16.29
C ILE A 174 -6.97 3.91 17.28
N VAL A 175 -6.38 2.82 17.73
CA VAL A 175 -5.28 2.84 18.70
C VAL A 175 -3.97 2.59 17.97
N PHE A 176 -3.02 3.52 18.12
CA PHE A 176 -1.65 3.39 17.66
C PHE A 176 -0.77 3.14 18.88
N SER A 177 -0.18 1.96 18.98
CA SER A 177 0.67 1.60 20.11
C SER A 177 2.03 1.07 19.67
N GLY A 178 3.11 1.57 20.29
CA GLY A 178 4.47 1.14 20.07
C GLY A 178 4.96 0.19 21.17
N ALA A 179 5.74 -0.81 20.79
CA ALA A 179 6.41 -1.71 21.73
C ALA A 179 7.84 -2.01 21.26
N LEU A 180 8.77 -2.05 22.20
CA LEU A 180 10.13 -2.54 21.98
C LEU A 180 10.15 -4.05 22.20
N LEU A 181 10.53 -4.80 21.18
CA LEU A 181 10.64 -6.26 21.23
C LEU A 181 12.10 -6.66 21.21
N ASP A 182 12.42 -7.78 21.88
CA ASP A 182 13.76 -8.38 21.91
C ASP A 182 14.86 -7.40 22.42
N GLU A 183 14.54 -6.58 23.42
CA GLU A 183 15.45 -5.57 23.99
C GLU A 183 16.81 -6.16 24.36
N GLY A 184 17.88 -5.52 23.88
CA GLY A 184 19.26 -5.94 24.12
C GLY A 184 19.74 -7.14 23.29
N LEU A 185 18.92 -7.66 22.37
CA LEU A 185 19.30 -8.73 21.44
C LEU A 185 19.63 -8.15 20.05
N ALA A 186 20.31 -8.94 19.22
CA ALA A 186 20.60 -8.57 17.83
C ALA A 186 19.32 -8.45 16.97
N SER A 187 18.20 -8.98 17.45
CA SER A 187 16.85 -8.91 16.85
C SER A 187 15.97 -7.79 17.41
N GLU A 188 16.56 -6.88 18.21
CA GLU A 188 15.84 -5.74 18.78
C GLU A 188 15.09 -4.96 17.69
N ARG A 189 13.79 -4.79 17.90
CA ARG A 189 12.93 -4.10 16.95
C ARG A 189 11.78 -3.37 17.63
N ILE A 190 11.30 -2.33 16.99
CA ILE A 190 10.09 -1.62 17.39
C ILE A 190 8.92 -2.16 16.60
N GLU A 191 7.87 -2.57 17.32
CA GLU A 191 6.59 -2.97 16.74
C GLU A 191 5.59 -1.82 16.89
N LEU A 192 4.98 -1.39 15.78
CA LEU A 192 3.87 -0.46 15.77
C LEU A 192 2.59 -1.23 15.46
N THR A 193 1.66 -1.24 16.40
CA THR A 193 0.34 -1.85 16.26
C THR A 193 -0.70 -0.79 15.99
N VAL A 194 -1.60 -1.06 15.03
CA VAL A 194 -2.79 -0.24 14.73
C VAL A 194 -4.02 -1.13 14.87
N ALA A 195 -4.91 -0.79 15.82
CA ALA A 195 -6.09 -1.59 16.18
C ALA A 195 -7.39 -0.77 16.24
#